data_5e7d9ea876b50765f21cee6fdf102857
#
_entry.id   5e7d9ea876b50765f21cee6fdf102857
#
_cell.length_a   1.000
_cell.length_b   1.000
_cell.length_c   1.000
_cell.angle_alpha   90.00
_cell.angle_beta   90.00
_cell.angle_gamma   90.00
#
_symmetry.space_group_name_H-M   'P 1'
#
loop_
_entity.id
_entity.type
_entity.pdbx_description
1 polymer ?
#
loop_
_entity_poly.entity_id
_entity_poly.type
_entity_poly.pdbx_seq_one_letter_code
_entity_poly.pdbx_strand_id
1 'polypeptide(L)'
;MDELATGRRIKCLNCVDDFTKECLTVTVAFGISGVQVTHILDSIALFRGYPATIRTDQGPEFTCRALDQWAFEHCVELRLIQPGKPTQNGFIESFNGRFRDECLNKHWFSDIVHARKIINDWRQDYNESRPHSSLNYQTPSEFAAGWRNGKSEGEQTDITN
;
A
#
# COMPACT_ATOMS: atom_id res chain seq x y z
N MET A 1 -15.89 0.01 -4.94
CA MET A 1 -15.24 -0.58 -6.12
C MET A 1 -15.35 0.40 -7.27
N ASP A 2 -14.25 0.67 -7.93
CA ASP A 2 -14.17 1.76 -8.88
C ASP A 2 -14.28 1.24 -10.30
N GLU A 3 -14.72 2.09 -11.22
CA GLU A 3 -14.91 1.68 -12.60
C GLU A 3 -14.39 2.73 -13.59
N LEU A 4 -14.04 2.24 -14.78
CA LEU A 4 -13.65 3.06 -15.91
C LEU A 4 -14.88 3.66 -16.58
N ALA A 5 -14.67 4.66 -17.43
CA ALA A 5 -15.73 5.24 -18.24
C ALA A 5 -16.49 4.21 -19.09
N THR A 6 -15.86 3.10 -19.42
CA THR A 6 -16.47 1.97 -20.15
C THR A 6 -17.39 1.11 -19.27
N GLY A 7 -17.47 1.36 -17.97
CA GLY A 7 -18.22 0.56 -17.01
C GLY A 7 -17.45 -0.65 -16.48
N ARG A 8 -16.23 -0.88 -16.95
CA ARG A 8 -15.41 -1.99 -16.46
C ARG A 8 -14.81 -1.67 -15.10
N ARG A 9 -14.99 -2.57 -14.15
CA ARG A 9 -14.52 -2.38 -12.76
C ARG A 9 -13.02 -2.59 -12.67
N ILE A 10 -12.39 -1.79 -11.80
CA ILE A 10 -10.97 -1.92 -11.46
C ILE A 10 -10.80 -2.19 -9.98
N LYS A 11 -9.70 -2.80 -9.63
CA LYS A 11 -9.25 -3.00 -8.25
C LYS A 11 -7.95 -2.27 -8.01
N CYS A 12 -7.83 -1.67 -6.82
CA CYS A 12 -6.61 -1.02 -6.37
C CYS A 12 -6.07 -1.76 -5.16
N LEU A 13 -4.80 -2.16 -5.21
CA LEU A 13 -4.07 -2.69 -4.07
C LEU A 13 -3.18 -1.59 -3.53
N ASN A 14 -3.48 -1.14 -2.32
CA ASN A 14 -2.70 -0.12 -1.63
C ASN A 14 -1.74 -0.78 -0.64
N CYS A 15 -0.48 -0.44 -0.71
CA CYS A 15 0.52 -0.90 0.23
C CYS A 15 1.20 0.30 0.85
N VAL A 16 1.10 0.44 2.17
CA VAL A 16 1.67 1.57 2.91
C VAL A 16 2.62 1.07 3.98
N ASP A 17 3.64 1.88 4.25
CA ASP A 17 4.56 1.66 5.36
C ASP A 17 4.01 2.37 6.59
N ASP A 18 3.65 1.61 7.61
CA ASP A 18 3.03 2.15 8.82
C ASP A 18 3.98 3.05 9.61
N PHE A 19 5.28 2.85 9.49
CA PHE A 19 6.29 3.66 10.19
C PHE A 19 6.60 4.96 9.46
N THR A 20 6.96 4.90 8.18
CA THR A 20 7.30 6.10 7.40
C THR A 20 6.09 6.82 6.83
N LYS A 21 4.94 6.18 6.86
CA LYS A 21 3.69 6.67 6.24
C LYS A 21 3.74 6.79 4.73
N GLU A 22 4.80 6.27 4.10
CA GLU A 22 4.88 6.23 2.65
C GLU A 22 3.85 5.27 2.06
N CYS A 23 3.24 5.67 0.95
CA CYS A 23 2.52 4.76 0.09
C CYS A 23 3.51 4.11 -0.88
N LEU A 24 3.77 2.84 -0.71
CA LEU A 24 4.77 2.10 -1.48
C LEU A 24 4.29 1.76 -2.88
N THR A 25 3.01 1.45 -3.01
CA THR A 25 2.37 1.22 -4.29
C THR A 25 0.85 1.39 -4.20
N VAL A 26 0.27 1.83 -5.30
CA VAL A 26 -1.16 1.65 -5.57
C VAL A 26 -1.23 0.91 -6.90
N THR A 27 -1.40 -0.40 -6.84
CA THR A 27 -1.46 -1.24 -8.03
C THR A 27 -2.89 -1.32 -8.53
N VAL A 28 -3.09 -0.95 -9.79
CA VAL A 28 -4.41 -0.90 -10.44
C VAL A 28 -4.50 -2.04 -11.45
N ALA A 29 -5.51 -2.88 -11.31
CA ALA A 29 -5.74 -4.00 -12.22
C ALA A 29 -7.25 -4.30 -12.29
N PHE A 30 -7.64 -5.12 -13.26
CA PHE A 30 -9.04 -5.56 -13.35
C PHE A 30 -9.35 -6.64 -12.32
N GLY A 31 -8.37 -7.41 -11.91
CA GLY A 31 -8.44 -8.37 -10.84
C GLY A 31 -7.06 -8.59 -10.24
N ILE A 32 -7.00 -8.94 -8.97
CA ILE A 32 -5.74 -9.19 -8.27
C ILE A 32 -5.84 -10.53 -7.57
N SER A 33 -5.03 -11.48 -8.01
CA SER A 33 -4.92 -12.81 -7.40
C SER A 33 -3.86 -12.82 -6.31
N GLY A 34 -3.85 -13.87 -5.48
CA GLY A 34 -2.81 -14.05 -4.47
C GLY A 34 -1.41 -14.13 -5.06
N VAL A 35 -1.25 -14.77 -6.22
CA VAL A 35 0.05 -14.82 -6.92
C VAL A 35 0.49 -13.44 -7.37
N GLN A 36 -0.43 -12.62 -7.85
CA GLN A 36 -0.12 -11.24 -8.22
C GLN A 36 0.29 -10.41 -7.00
N VAL A 37 -0.34 -10.61 -5.85
CA VAL A 37 0.08 -9.98 -4.60
C VAL A 37 1.52 -10.30 -4.27
N THR A 38 1.93 -11.55 -4.38
CA THR A 38 3.35 -11.95 -4.14
C THR A 38 4.31 -11.25 -5.09
N HIS A 39 3.96 -11.12 -6.36
CA HIS A 39 4.78 -10.41 -7.34
C HIS A 39 4.90 -8.91 -7.02
N ILE A 40 3.81 -8.30 -6.58
CA ILE A 40 3.81 -6.88 -6.15
C ILE A 40 4.74 -6.70 -4.95
N LEU A 41 4.64 -7.58 -3.97
CA LEU A 41 5.50 -7.53 -2.78
C LEU A 41 6.98 -7.76 -3.12
N ASP A 42 7.28 -8.67 -4.03
CA ASP A 42 8.66 -8.86 -4.51
C ASP A 42 9.19 -7.59 -5.19
N SER A 43 8.37 -6.91 -5.98
CA SER A 43 8.75 -5.64 -6.62
C SER A 43 9.09 -4.55 -5.60
N ILE A 44 8.31 -4.46 -4.53
CA ILE A 44 8.57 -3.51 -3.44
C ILE A 44 9.88 -3.89 -2.73
N ALA A 45 10.10 -5.18 -2.50
CA ALA A 45 11.28 -5.67 -1.81
C ALA A 45 12.59 -5.37 -2.54
N LEU A 46 12.56 -5.18 -3.87
CA LEU A 46 13.74 -4.75 -4.63
C LEU A 46 14.30 -3.40 -4.16
N PHE A 47 13.43 -2.52 -3.64
CA PHE A 47 13.83 -1.19 -3.18
C PHE A 47 13.95 -1.11 -1.67
N ARG A 48 13.14 -1.84 -0.94
CA ARG A 48 13.00 -1.68 0.51
C ARG A 48 13.42 -2.90 1.32
N GLY A 49 13.70 -4.02 0.67
CA GLY A 49 13.87 -5.30 1.33
C GLY A 49 12.52 -5.89 1.77
N TYR A 50 12.58 -7.07 2.35
CA TYR A 50 11.38 -7.74 2.85
C TYR A 50 10.98 -7.20 4.22
N PRO A 51 9.71 -6.97 4.49
CA PRO A 51 9.25 -6.49 5.79
C PRO A 51 9.29 -7.60 6.82
N ALA A 52 9.32 -7.23 8.10
CA ALA A 52 9.17 -8.19 9.19
C ALA A 52 7.72 -8.70 9.26
N THR A 53 6.77 -7.80 9.07
CA THR A 53 5.35 -8.10 9.23
C THR A 53 4.54 -7.40 8.15
N ILE A 54 3.51 -8.08 7.64
CA ILE A 54 2.50 -7.50 6.77
C ILE A 54 1.14 -7.68 7.44
N ARG A 55 0.40 -6.58 7.57
CA ARG A 55 -0.99 -6.60 8.03
C ARG A 55 -1.93 -6.46 6.84
N THR A 56 -2.91 -7.35 6.75
CA THR A 56 -3.89 -7.36 5.66
C THR A 56 -5.29 -7.62 6.22
N ASP A 57 -6.31 -7.28 5.43
CA ASP A 57 -7.65 -7.79 5.70
C ASP A 57 -7.76 -9.27 5.30
N GLN A 58 -8.94 -9.85 5.43
CA GLN A 58 -9.19 -11.26 5.13
C GLN A 58 -9.75 -11.48 3.72
N GLY A 59 -9.39 -10.62 2.78
CA GLY A 59 -9.78 -10.81 1.39
C GLY A 59 -9.19 -12.09 0.78
N PRO A 60 -9.83 -12.67 -0.25
CA PRO A 60 -9.36 -13.93 -0.83
C PRO A 60 -7.95 -13.86 -1.42
N GLU A 61 -7.51 -12.69 -1.89
CA GLU A 61 -6.15 -12.47 -2.37
C GLU A 61 -5.09 -12.55 -1.27
N PHE A 62 -5.47 -12.39 -0.01
CA PHE A 62 -4.58 -12.43 1.15
C PHE A 62 -4.69 -13.72 1.96
N THR A 63 -5.78 -14.45 1.85
CA THR A 63 -6.00 -15.70 2.57
C THR A 63 -5.70 -16.93 1.72
N CYS A 64 -4.85 -16.77 0.72
CA CYS A 64 -4.49 -17.82 -0.21
C CYS A 64 -3.19 -18.51 0.16
N ARG A 65 -3.03 -19.71 -0.35
CA ARG A 65 -1.83 -20.53 -0.14
C ARG A 65 -0.56 -19.87 -0.70
N ALA A 66 -0.68 -19.17 -1.83
CA ALA A 66 0.46 -18.53 -2.48
C ALA A 66 1.09 -17.47 -1.56
N LEU A 67 0.28 -16.67 -0.90
CA LEU A 67 0.79 -15.64 0.02
C LEU A 67 1.37 -16.25 1.29
N ASP A 68 0.74 -17.28 1.85
CA ASP A 68 1.26 -17.98 3.01
C ASP A 68 2.64 -18.59 2.74
N GLN A 69 2.80 -19.22 1.58
CA GLN A 69 4.07 -19.80 1.16
C GLN A 69 5.14 -18.73 0.95
N TRP A 70 4.77 -17.65 0.28
CA TRP A 70 5.66 -16.51 0.05
C TRP A 70 6.18 -15.93 1.39
N ALA A 71 5.29 -15.74 2.33
CA ALA A 71 5.63 -15.20 3.65
C ALA A 71 6.57 -16.15 4.41
N PHE A 72 6.31 -17.43 4.35
CA PHE A 72 7.18 -18.44 4.96
C PHE A 72 8.58 -18.41 4.34
N GLU A 73 8.67 -18.38 3.02
CA GLU A 73 9.95 -18.36 2.30
C GLU A 73 10.79 -17.13 2.59
N HIS A 74 10.15 -15.99 2.83
CA HIS A 74 10.83 -14.72 3.09
C HIS A 74 10.87 -14.32 4.56
N CYS A 75 10.47 -15.21 5.46
CA CYS A 75 10.43 -14.96 6.90
C CYS A 75 9.59 -13.74 7.28
N VAL A 76 8.48 -13.55 6.59
CA VAL A 76 7.52 -12.46 6.83
C VAL A 76 6.36 -13.00 7.66
N GLU A 77 6.02 -12.29 8.73
CA GLU A 77 4.82 -12.59 9.51
C GLU A 77 3.59 -11.95 8.85
N LEU A 78 2.58 -12.78 8.58
CA LEU A 78 1.28 -12.29 8.11
C LEU A 78 0.34 -12.13 9.29
N ARG A 79 -0.21 -10.92 9.46
CA ARG A 79 -1.24 -10.63 10.46
C ARG A 79 -2.53 -10.28 9.76
N LEU A 80 -3.50 -11.19 9.83
CA LEU A 80 -4.84 -10.94 9.30
C LEU A 80 -5.63 -10.13 10.31
N ILE A 81 -6.13 -8.98 9.86
CA ILE A 81 -6.91 -8.07 10.70
C ILE A 81 -8.33 -8.60 10.81
N GLN A 82 -8.83 -8.67 12.04
CA GLN A 82 -10.17 -9.15 12.30
C GLN A 82 -11.21 -8.10 11.89
N PRO A 83 -12.30 -8.51 11.20
CA PRO A 83 -13.40 -7.60 10.90
C PRO A 83 -13.95 -6.94 12.17
N GLY A 84 -14.26 -5.66 12.09
CA GLY A 84 -14.84 -4.91 13.21
C GLY A 84 -13.84 -4.43 14.26
N LYS A 85 -12.53 -4.55 14.02
CA LYS A 85 -11.49 -4.02 14.92
C LYS A 85 -10.71 -2.90 14.24
N PRO A 86 -11.27 -1.69 14.11
CA PRO A 86 -10.65 -0.59 13.37
C PRO A 86 -9.33 -0.12 13.97
N THR A 87 -9.11 -0.29 15.28
CA THR A 87 -7.87 0.10 15.94
C THR A 87 -6.64 -0.68 15.46
N GLN A 88 -6.84 -1.84 14.86
CA GLN A 88 -5.75 -2.66 14.33
C GLN A 88 -5.25 -2.17 12.97
N ASN A 89 -6.00 -1.28 12.30
CA ASN A 89 -5.74 -0.87 10.93
C ASN A 89 -6.00 0.63 10.67
N GLY A 90 -5.85 1.46 11.71
CA GLY A 90 -6.26 2.87 11.64
C GLY A 90 -5.58 3.68 10.53
N PHE A 91 -4.29 3.46 10.27
CA PHE A 91 -3.58 4.23 9.24
C PHE A 91 -4.03 3.85 7.83
N ILE A 92 -4.13 2.56 7.51
CA ILE A 92 -4.55 2.14 6.17
C ILE A 92 -6.00 2.55 5.88
N GLU A 93 -6.88 2.53 6.88
CA GLU A 93 -8.25 3.01 6.72
C GLU A 93 -8.28 4.51 6.42
N SER A 94 -7.52 5.30 7.15
CA SER A 94 -7.39 6.74 6.92
C SER A 94 -6.79 7.03 5.53
N PHE A 95 -5.77 6.30 5.15
CA PHE A 95 -5.17 6.42 3.83
C PHE A 95 -6.17 6.09 2.72
N ASN A 96 -6.88 4.98 2.85
CA ASN A 96 -7.88 4.55 1.88
C ASN A 96 -9.01 5.58 1.74
N GLY A 97 -9.43 6.19 2.85
CA GLY A 97 -10.42 7.26 2.84
C GLY A 97 -9.94 8.48 2.03
N ARG A 98 -8.73 8.93 2.25
CA ARG A 98 -8.13 10.04 1.50
C ARG A 98 -7.95 9.70 0.03
N PHE A 99 -7.47 8.52 -0.27
CA PHE A 99 -7.31 8.06 -1.65
C PHE A 99 -8.64 8.08 -2.38
N ARG A 100 -9.69 7.58 -1.76
CA ARG A 100 -11.03 7.60 -2.35
C ARG A 100 -11.54 9.03 -2.56
N ASP A 101 -11.47 9.85 -1.53
CA ASP A 101 -12.03 11.21 -1.59
C ASP A 101 -11.25 12.13 -2.52
N GLU A 102 -9.94 12.00 -2.55
CA GLU A 102 -9.07 12.93 -3.27
C GLU A 102 -8.69 12.47 -4.67
N CYS A 103 -8.75 11.18 -4.95
CA CYS A 103 -8.34 10.63 -6.22
C CYS A 103 -9.49 9.92 -6.94
N LEU A 104 -10.01 8.85 -6.36
CA LEU A 104 -10.99 8.01 -7.06
C LEU A 104 -12.31 8.75 -7.34
N ASN A 105 -12.82 9.50 -6.36
CA ASN A 105 -14.11 10.21 -6.50
C ASN A 105 -14.00 11.50 -7.31
N LYS A 106 -12.79 11.99 -7.56
CA LYS A 106 -12.58 13.26 -8.29
C LYS A 106 -12.23 13.11 -9.76
N HIS A 107 -12.01 11.88 -10.21
CA HIS A 107 -11.55 11.64 -11.58
C HIS A 107 -12.41 10.64 -12.32
N TRP A 108 -12.56 10.87 -13.62
CA TRP A 108 -13.10 9.92 -14.58
C TRP A 108 -11.94 9.27 -15.31
N PHE A 109 -11.86 7.95 -15.26
CA PHE A 109 -10.80 7.21 -15.93
C PHE A 109 -11.31 6.68 -17.26
N SER A 110 -10.70 7.15 -18.36
CA SER A 110 -11.08 6.70 -19.70
C SER A 110 -10.71 5.21 -19.92
N ASP A 111 -9.56 4.81 -19.43
CA ASP A 111 -9.05 3.43 -19.50
C ASP A 111 -8.11 3.16 -18.32
N ILE A 112 -7.60 1.94 -18.25
CA ILE A 112 -6.74 1.54 -17.13
C ILE A 112 -5.37 2.25 -17.14
N VAL A 113 -4.85 2.58 -18.32
CA VAL A 113 -3.58 3.33 -18.44
C VAL A 113 -3.74 4.74 -17.89
N HIS A 114 -4.84 5.40 -18.21
CA HIS A 114 -5.19 6.71 -17.66
C HIS A 114 -5.36 6.65 -16.15
N ALA A 115 -6.07 5.65 -15.65
CA ALA A 115 -6.24 5.44 -14.22
C ALA A 115 -4.90 5.26 -13.50
N ARG A 116 -4.01 4.44 -14.03
CA ARG A 116 -2.68 4.20 -13.46
C ARG A 116 -1.85 5.47 -13.39
N LYS A 117 -1.91 6.30 -14.42
CA LYS A 117 -1.17 7.56 -14.43
C LYS A 117 -1.66 8.52 -13.36
N ILE A 118 -2.96 8.77 -13.30
CA ILE A 118 -3.55 9.70 -12.32
C ILE A 118 -3.33 9.22 -10.90
N ILE A 119 -3.53 7.93 -10.66
CA ILE A 119 -3.35 7.33 -9.34
C ILE A 119 -1.88 7.39 -8.91
N ASN A 120 -0.95 7.11 -9.82
CA ASN A 120 0.47 7.22 -9.50
C ASN A 120 0.90 8.66 -9.21
N ASP A 121 0.38 9.63 -9.96
CA ASP A 121 0.64 11.05 -9.70
C ASP A 121 0.12 11.47 -8.31
N TRP A 122 -1.07 10.99 -7.93
CA TRP A 122 -1.61 11.24 -6.60
C TRP A 122 -0.73 10.59 -5.51
N ARG A 123 -0.26 9.36 -5.73
CA ARG A 123 0.63 8.68 -4.80
C ARG A 123 1.93 9.43 -4.58
N GLN A 124 2.54 9.92 -5.64
CA GLN A 124 3.76 10.72 -5.55
C GLN A 124 3.52 12.02 -4.79
N ASP A 125 2.43 12.71 -5.06
CA ASP A 125 2.05 13.92 -4.32
C ASP A 125 1.85 13.62 -2.83
N TYR A 126 1.18 12.53 -2.52
CA TYR A 126 0.98 12.09 -1.13
C TYR A 126 2.31 11.88 -0.40
N ASN A 127 3.25 11.22 -1.03
CA ASN A 127 4.56 10.93 -0.43
C ASN A 127 5.47 12.15 -0.34
N GLU A 128 5.45 13.03 -1.33
CA GLU A 128 6.45 14.08 -1.50
C GLU A 128 5.98 15.45 -1.04
N SER A 129 4.68 15.69 -0.97
CA SER A 129 4.13 17.03 -0.76
C SER A 129 3.20 17.17 0.44
N ARG A 130 2.88 16.08 1.13
CA ARG A 130 1.91 16.11 2.23
C ARG A 130 2.55 15.93 3.59
N PRO A 131 2.60 17.00 4.42
CA PRO A 131 3.07 16.90 5.79
C PRO A 131 2.13 16.06 6.65
N HIS A 132 2.71 15.27 7.55
CA HIS A 132 1.97 14.47 8.52
C HIS A 132 2.34 14.91 9.94
N SER A 133 1.33 15.17 10.78
CA SER A 133 1.56 15.54 12.17
C SER A 133 2.32 14.47 12.95
N SER A 134 2.05 13.20 12.64
CA SER A 134 2.75 12.06 13.25
C SER A 134 4.23 11.96 12.86
N LEU A 135 4.66 12.69 11.83
CA LEU A 135 6.04 12.74 11.35
C LEU A 135 6.68 14.11 11.60
N ASN A 136 6.23 14.83 12.62
CA ASN A 136 6.65 16.21 12.91
C ASN A 136 6.46 17.15 11.71
N TYR A 137 5.34 16.99 11.00
CA TYR A 137 4.98 17.77 9.81
C TYR A 137 5.94 17.60 8.63
N GLN A 138 6.77 16.58 8.64
CA GLN A 138 7.50 16.13 7.46
C GLN A 138 6.59 15.37 6.50
N THR A 139 6.93 15.39 5.22
CA THR A 139 6.29 14.48 4.27
C THR A 139 6.81 13.06 4.50
N PRO A 140 6.06 12.03 4.07
CA PRO A 140 6.56 10.66 4.15
C PRO A 140 7.94 10.46 3.52
N SER A 141 8.19 11.06 2.35
CA SER A 141 9.50 10.96 1.67
C SER A 141 10.63 11.61 2.46
N GLU A 142 10.38 12.78 3.03
CA GLU A 142 11.37 13.48 3.89
C GLU A 142 11.71 12.65 5.12
N PHE A 143 10.68 12.14 5.80
CA PHE A 143 10.89 11.33 6.99
C PHE A 143 11.66 10.05 6.66
N ALA A 144 11.31 9.36 5.58
CA ALA A 144 11.96 8.14 5.16
C ALA A 144 13.44 8.38 4.79
N ALA A 145 13.73 9.47 4.09
CA ALA A 145 15.10 9.83 3.73
C ALA A 145 15.95 10.10 4.98
N GLY A 146 15.43 10.88 5.93
CA GLY A 146 16.11 11.16 7.20
C GLY A 146 16.34 9.90 8.01
N TRP A 147 15.36 9.01 8.06
CA TRP A 147 15.47 7.74 8.74
C TRP A 147 16.55 6.85 8.14
N ARG A 148 16.59 6.67 6.82
CA ARG A 148 17.59 5.86 6.14
C ARG A 148 19.01 6.39 6.33
N ASN A 149 19.16 7.70 6.31
CA ASN A 149 20.46 8.34 6.51
C ASN A 149 20.96 8.26 7.95
N GLY A 150 20.04 8.13 8.92
CA GLY A 150 20.37 8.07 10.34
C GLY A 150 20.45 6.66 10.92
N LYS A 151 20.14 5.62 10.14
CA LYS A 151 20.01 4.25 10.63
C LYS A 151 21.33 3.48 10.57
N SER A 152 21.74 2.95 11.70
CA SER A 152 22.63 1.80 11.74
C SER A 152 21.81 0.53 11.47
N GLU A 153 22.33 -0.36 10.65
CA GLU A 153 21.73 -1.60 10.16
C GLU A 153 20.85 -2.38 11.19
N GLY A 154 19.68 -2.81 10.80
CA GLY A 154 18.97 -3.91 11.46
C GLY A 154 17.50 -3.76 11.82
N GLU A 155 16.83 -2.63 11.63
CA GLU A 155 15.39 -2.55 11.88
C GLU A 155 14.57 -2.65 10.59
N GLN A 156 13.68 -3.63 10.56
CA GLN A 156 12.75 -3.83 9.46
C GLN A 156 11.47 -3.02 9.72
N THR A 157 10.88 -2.50 8.67
CA THR A 157 9.61 -1.75 8.74
C THR A 157 8.44 -2.67 8.46
N ASP A 158 7.35 -2.47 9.19
CA ASP A 158 6.10 -3.17 8.92
C ASP A 158 5.38 -2.52 7.73
N ILE A 159 4.79 -3.35 6.90
CA ILE A 159 3.98 -2.90 5.76
C ILE A 159 2.54 -3.23 6.05
N THR A 160 1.66 -2.24 5.84
CA THR A 160 0.21 -2.41 6.04
C THR A 160 -0.50 -2.25 4.70
N ASN A 161 -1.42 -3.15 4.46
CA ASN A 161 -2.24 -3.14 3.25
C ASN A 161 -3.66 -2.65 3.57
#